data_fcd87c92c193a7af4b618e9ad42d652c
#
_entry.id   fcd87c92c193a7af4b618e9ad42d652c
#
_cell.length_a   1.000
_cell.length_b   1.000
_cell.length_c   1.000
_cell.angle_alpha   90.00
_cell.angle_beta   90.00
_cell.angle_gamma   90.00
#
_symmetry.space_group_name_H-M   'P 1'
#
loop_
_entity.id
_entity.type
_entity.pdbx_description
1 polymer ?
#
loop_
_entity_poly.entity_id
_entity_poly.type
_entity_poly.pdbx_seq_one_letter_code
_entity_poly.pdbx_strand_id
1 'polypeptide(L)'
;MRTAQTVLTVIQERGKQHKPIERVYKLLFNRDFYLNAYAKLYPNNGAMTKGVTDETVDGMSIQKIDRMIELLREEKYQWKPARREYIPKKNGKKRPLGIPTWGDKLLQEVMREILEAYYEPQFSNHSHGFRPNRGCHTALQEIQIWKGTRWFIEGDISKYFDTIDHDVLLKILEKNIHDGRFLRLISNMLKAGYLDDWKFNQTISGTPQGGVISPLLANIYLNEFDQWIENTLIPQYTKGKRQKSNPVYNRMNAEISKARKNGDMQTAHKLEVERRNIPSVDPYDENYRRCRYVRYADDFLIGFTGSKADAEEIKAAMHNFLENELHLELSQEKTLITNASSQAAKFLGYEIKAQRANDYIDPKGRRGANGVIALFVPAKVIESKCQSFKRNGKVTHRNELLQEDDFSIVQQFQAEYRGLIQYYILAQNLSWFSTLYWVMETSLLKTLACKHRSSMKKQKKKYRTTTTSTSGKEVPCLQVVVPRPSKKPLVATWGGISLVHKRKAIIEDKPYKVYGGRTELVKDCWQIPVNCVEAKKILKYTTFANLLM
;
A
#
# COMPACT_ATOMS: atom_id res chain seq x y z
N MET A 1 33.74 8.15 -14.25
CA MET A 1 32.53 7.34 -14.49
C MET A 1 31.34 8.26 -14.64
N ARG A 2 30.29 7.85 -15.37
CA ARG A 2 29.01 8.59 -15.38
C ARG A 2 28.37 8.51 -14.00
N THR A 3 27.65 9.54 -13.58
CA THR A 3 26.90 9.52 -12.31
C THR A 3 25.83 8.42 -12.32
N ALA A 4 25.50 7.87 -11.16
CA ALA A 4 24.45 6.85 -11.04
C ALA A 4 23.13 7.32 -11.68
N GLN A 5 22.74 8.59 -11.46
CA GLN A 5 21.53 9.17 -12.03
C GLN A 5 21.51 9.16 -13.57
N THR A 6 22.62 9.53 -14.20
CA THR A 6 22.73 9.50 -15.69
C THR A 6 22.56 8.08 -16.21
N VAL A 7 23.17 7.09 -15.52
CA VAL A 7 23.05 5.67 -15.90
C VAL A 7 21.61 5.18 -15.74
N LEU A 8 20.94 5.49 -14.62
CA LEU A 8 19.55 5.10 -14.38
C LEU A 8 18.60 5.70 -15.43
N THR A 9 18.81 6.97 -15.84
CA THR A 9 18.00 7.59 -16.91
C THR A 9 18.14 6.83 -18.23
N VAL A 10 19.36 6.41 -18.61
CA VAL A 10 19.58 5.63 -19.84
C VAL A 10 18.90 4.25 -19.74
N ILE A 11 18.99 3.60 -18.59
CA ILE A 11 18.33 2.30 -18.34
C ILE A 11 16.81 2.47 -18.45
N GLN A 12 16.26 3.51 -17.84
CA GLN A 12 14.82 3.80 -17.88
C GLN A 12 14.32 4.00 -19.32
N GLU A 13 15.06 4.75 -20.15
CA GLU A 13 14.69 4.93 -21.56
C GLU A 13 14.74 3.61 -22.36
N ARG A 14 15.71 2.74 -22.07
CA ARG A 14 15.72 1.38 -22.68
C ARG A 14 14.52 0.55 -22.22
N GLY A 15 14.14 0.65 -20.94
CA GLY A 15 12.95 -0.01 -20.39
C GLY A 15 11.66 0.45 -21.06
N LYS A 16 11.48 1.77 -21.26
CA LYS A 16 10.32 2.32 -22.01
C LYS A 16 10.23 1.80 -23.46
N GLN A 17 11.37 1.51 -24.06
CA GLN A 17 11.47 1.02 -25.43
C GLN A 17 11.46 -0.51 -25.52
N HIS A 18 11.32 -1.22 -24.39
CA HIS A 18 11.43 -2.67 -24.29
C HIS A 18 12.73 -3.24 -24.90
N LYS A 19 13.82 -2.47 -24.87
CA LYS A 19 15.12 -2.90 -25.37
C LYS A 19 15.91 -3.59 -24.29
N PRO A 20 16.48 -4.77 -24.53
CA PRO A 20 17.26 -5.47 -23.53
C PRO A 20 18.46 -4.65 -23.06
N ILE A 21 18.89 -4.90 -21.82
CA ILE A 21 20.06 -4.27 -21.22
C ILE A 21 21.21 -5.27 -21.13
N GLU A 22 22.39 -4.79 -21.47
CA GLU A 22 23.63 -5.55 -21.47
C GLU A 22 24.64 -4.93 -20.49
N ARG A 23 25.63 -5.72 -20.09
CA ARG A 23 26.75 -5.29 -19.24
C ARG A 23 26.29 -4.65 -17.91
N VAL A 24 25.14 -5.11 -17.39
CA VAL A 24 24.53 -4.61 -16.15
C VAL A 24 25.45 -4.85 -14.94
N TYR A 25 26.17 -5.98 -14.95
CA TYR A 25 27.11 -6.33 -13.89
C TYR A 25 28.22 -5.27 -13.69
N LYS A 26 28.67 -4.62 -14.77
CA LYS A 26 29.67 -3.55 -14.69
C LYS A 26 29.18 -2.30 -13.96
N LEU A 27 27.86 -2.09 -13.89
CA LEU A 27 27.27 -0.96 -13.18
C LEU A 27 27.49 -1.08 -11.66
N LEU A 28 27.60 -2.31 -11.15
CA LEU A 28 27.90 -2.59 -9.75
C LEU A 28 29.29 -2.13 -9.30
N PHE A 29 30.16 -1.71 -10.25
CA PHE A 29 31.49 -1.18 -9.93
C PHE A 29 31.47 0.34 -9.71
N ASN A 30 30.32 0.99 -9.86
CA ASN A 30 30.19 2.42 -9.68
C ASN A 30 29.84 2.74 -8.22
N ARG A 31 30.75 3.38 -7.50
CA ARG A 31 30.61 3.77 -6.09
C ARG A 31 29.39 4.67 -5.83
N ASP A 32 28.99 5.51 -6.79
CA ASP A 32 27.86 6.43 -6.61
C ASP A 32 26.55 5.70 -6.29
N PHE A 33 26.35 4.49 -6.85
CA PHE A 33 25.16 3.68 -6.52
C PHE A 33 25.13 3.29 -5.04
N TYR A 34 26.29 2.93 -4.47
CA TYR A 34 26.37 2.52 -3.06
C TYR A 34 26.14 3.71 -2.11
N LEU A 35 26.60 4.90 -2.48
CA LEU A 35 26.38 6.11 -1.69
C LEU A 35 24.88 6.49 -1.70
N ASN A 36 24.21 6.41 -2.85
CA ASN A 36 22.78 6.63 -2.98
C ASN A 36 21.97 5.58 -2.19
N ALA A 37 22.33 4.30 -2.34
CA ALA A 37 21.71 3.20 -1.62
C ALA A 37 21.87 3.35 -0.10
N TYR A 38 23.06 3.74 0.36
CA TYR A 38 23.31 4.02 1.78
C TYR A 38 22.42 5.16 2.30
N ALA A 39 22.38 6.29 1.60
CA ALA A 39 21.55 7.44 1.98
C ALA A 39 20.06 7.08 2.07
N LYS A 40 19.60 6.16 1.24
CA LYS A 40 18.21 5.69 1.21
C LYS A 40 17.90 4.69 2.32
N LEU A 41 18.83 3.77 2.62
CA LEU A 41 18.64 2.75 3.64
C LEU A 41 18.90 3.25 5.06
N TYR A 42 19.80 4.22 5.23
CA TYR A 42 20.20 4.77 6.53
C TYR A 42 19.00 5.18 7.42
N PRO A 43 17.99 5.88 6.88
CA PRO A 43 16.84 6.31 7.66
C PRO A 43 15.86 5.19 8.03
N ASN A 44 16.01 3.98 7.55
CA ASN A 44 15.04 2.92 7.77
C ASN A 44 15.15 2.30 9.17
N ASN A 45 14.01 1.94 9.79
CA ASN A 45 13.98 1.28 11.11
C ASN A 45 14.83 0.02 11.18
N GLY A 46 14.96 -0.71 10.06
CA GLY A 46 15.77 -1.92 9.95
C GLY A 46 17.27 -1.68 9.75
N ALA A 47 17.73 -0.41 9.67
CA ALA A 47 19.14 -0.09 9.44
C ALA A 47 20.06 -0.59 10.57
N MET A 48 19.58 -0.51 11.82
CA MET A 48 20.29 -0.99 13.00
C MET A 48 20.06 -2.48 13.30
N THR A 49 19.21 -3.16 12.51
CA THR A 49 18.91 -4.58 12.74
C THR A 49 20.01 -5.45 12.15
N LYS A 50 20.72 -6.16 13.03
CA LYS A 50 21.81 -7.07 12.66
C LYS A 50 21.27 -8.29 11.89
N GLY A 51 22.01 -8.71 10.87
CA GLY A 51 21.79 -9.99 10.17
C GLY A 51 22.46 -11.15 10.94
N VAL A 52 23.14 -12.03 10.20
CA VAL A 52 24.00 -13.09 10.77
C VAL A 52 25.36 -12.55 11.23
N THR A 53 25.69 -11.33 10.86
CA THR A 53 26.87 -10.59 11.33
C THR A 53 26.45 -9.43 12.20
N ASP A 54 27.37 -8.91 13.03
CA ASP A 54 27.15 -7.76 13.89
C ASP A 54 27.11 -6.41 13.13
N GLU A 55 27.26 -6.43 11.81
CA GLU A 55 27.26 -5.23 10.98
C GLU A 55 25.92 -4.50 11.02
N THR A 56 25.99 -3.19 11.20
CA THR A 56 24.87 -2.26 11.12
C THR A 56 25.24 -1.08 10.22
N VAL A 57 24.30 -0.17 10.00
CA VAL A 57 24.53 1.04 9.19
C VAL A 57 25.71 1.87 9.71
N ASP A 58 25.91 1.98 11.02
CA ASP A 58 26.94 2.83 11.62
C ASP A 58 28.36 2.29 11.42
N GLY A 59 28.48 0.99 11.15
CA GLY A 59 29.76 0.36 10.85
C GLY A 59 30.18 0.42 9.38
N MET A 60 29.47 1.14 8.51
CA MET A 60 29.79 1.23 7.08
C MET A 60 30.81 2.33 6.80
N SER A 61 31.72 2.07 5.85
CA SER A 61 32.74 3.01 5.41
C SER A 61 32.99 2.91 3.90
N ILE A 62 33.67 3.91 3.33
CA ILE A 62 34.03 3.91 1.91
C ILE A 62 34.95 2.72 1.59
N GLN A 63 35.92 2.40 2.47
CA GLN A 63 36.80 1.25 2.29
C GLN A 63 36.06 -0.07 2.20
N LYS A 64 34.99 -0.25 2.99
CA LYS A 64 34.12 -1.44 2.90
C LYS A 64 33.37 -1.50 1.57
N ILE A 65 32.89 -0.37 1.07
CA ILE A 65 32.25 -0.28 -0.26
C ILE A 65 33.25 -0.67 -1.34
N ASP A 66 34.46 -0.09 -1.31
CA ASP A 66 35.49 -0.38 -2.29
C ASP A 66 35.89 -1.86 -2.28
N ARG A 67 36.02 -2.46 -1.10
CA ARG A 67 36.28 -3.91 -0.98
C ARG A 67 35.15 -4.77 -1.55
N MET A 68 33.89 -4.36 -1.35
CA MET A 68 32.75 -5.05 -1.98
C MET A 68 32.83 -4.96 -3.51
N ILE A 69 33.18 -3.79 -4.06
CA ILE A 69 33.35 -3.57 -5.50
C ILE A 69 34.50 -4.44 -6.04
N GLU A 70 35.61 -4.57 -5.32
CA GLU A 70 36.72 -5.45 -5.70
C GLU A 70 36.29 -6.92 -5.74
N LEU A 71 35.60 -7.41 -4.70
CA LEU A 71 35.06 -8.77 -4.69
C LEU A 71 34.12 -9.03 -5.86
N LEU A 72 33.30 -8.03 -6.24
CA LEU A 72 32.43 -8.13 -7.41
C LEU A 72 33.24 -8.14 -8.72
N ARG A 73 34.31 -7.32 -8.85
CA ARG A 73 35.16 -7.33 -10.05
C ARG A 73 35.82 -8.68 -10.27
N GLU A 74 36.24 -9.33 -9.19
CA GLU A 74 36.86 -10.65 -9.20
C GLU A 74 35.81 -11.79 -9.25
N GLU A 75 34.53 -11.49 -9.27
CA GLU A 75 33.41 -12.45 -9.19
C GLU A 75 33.46 -13.35 -7.94
N LYS A 76 34.10 -12.89 -6.87
CA LYS A 76 34.27 -13.59 -5.59
C LYS A 76 33.28 -13.19 -4.51
N TYR A 77 32.31 -12.30 -4.81
CA TYR A 77 31.30 -11.90 -3.84
C TYR A 77 30.41 -13.07 -3.46
N GLN A 78 30.30 -13.33 -2.14
CA GLN A 78 29.46 -14.41 -1.61
C GLN A 78 28.36 -13.84 -0.73
N TRP A 79 27.13 -14.12 -1.09
CA TRP A 79 25.97 -13.80 -0.28
C TRP A 79 25.97 -14.59 1.02
N LYS A 80 25.60 -13.94 2.11
CA LYS A 80 25.45 -14.58 3.41
C LYS A 80 24.01 -15.02 3.61
N PRO A 81 23.76 -16.14 4.34
CA PRO A 81 22.39 -16.56 4.65
C PRO A 81 21.67 -15.48 5.45
N ALA A 82 20.37 -15.29 5.22
CA ALA A 82 19.57 -14.36 5.99
C ALA A 82 19.30 -14.92 7.41
N ARG A 83 19.34 -14.08 8.44
CA ARG A 83 18.92 -14.45 9.79
C ARG A 83 17.39 -14.50 9.84
N ARG A 84 16.80 -15.61 10.24
CA ARG A 84 15.35 -15.78 10.33
C ARG A 84 14.81 -15.27 11.67
N GLU A 85 13.76 -14.47 11.59
CA GLU A 85 12.97 -13.98 12.73
C GLU A 85 11.49 -14.20 12.47
N TYR A 86 10.69 -14.38 13.53
CA TYR A 86 9.28 -14.64 13.41
C TYR A 86 8.44 -13.52 13.99
N ILE A 87 7.62 -12.88 13.16
CA ILE A 87 6.70 -11.81 13.57
C ILE A 87 5.29 -12.40 13.76
N PRO A 88 4.62 -12.18 14.93
CA PRO A 88 3.28 -12.68 15.15
C PRO A 88 2.26 -12.02 14.23
N LYS A 89 1.39 -12.82 13.60
CA LYS A 89 0.23 -12.34 12.85
C LYS A 89 -0.99 -12.20 13.78
N LYS A 90 -1.97 -11.38 13.40
CA LYS A 90 -3.22 -11.18 14.15
C LYS A 90 -4.03 -12.47 14.38
N ASN A 91 -3.83 -13.49 13.56
CA ASN A 91 -4.48 -14.80 13.67
C ASN A 91 -3.69 -15.83 14.48
N GLY A 92 -2.69 -15.41 15.25
CA GLY A 92 -1.85 -16.29 16.07
C GLY A 92 -0.75 -17.03 15.30
N LYS A 93 -0.78 -17.05 13.95
CA LYS A 93 0.29 -17.61 13.12
C LYS A 93 1.51 -16.68 13.11
N LYS A 94 2.69 -17.23 12.87
CA LYS A 94 3.93 -16.45 12.75
C LYS A 94 4.25 -16.20 11.28
N ARG A 95 4.81 -15.02 10.97
CA ARG A 95 5.37 -14.68 9.66
C ARG A 95 6.89 -14.77 9.75
N PRO A 96 7.55 -15.64 8.95
CA PRO A 96 9.00 -15.65 8.88
C PRO A 96 9.50 -14.38 8.18
N LEU A 97 10.53 -13.75 8.73
CA LEU A 97 11.23 -12.61 8.17
C LEU A 97 12.71 -12.96 8.04
N GLY A 98 13.27 -12.84 6.83
CA GLY A 98 14.71 -13.02 6.60
C GLY A 98 15.43 -11.67 6.68
N ILE A 99 16.42 -11.55 7.54
CA ILE A 99 17.19 -10.32 7.74
C ILE A 99 18.59 -10.52 7.13
N PRO A 100 18.88 -9.93 5.95
CA PRO A 100 20.20 -9.99 5.33
C PRO A 100 21.23 -9.21 6.16
N THR A 101 22.52 -9.46 5.94
CA THR A 101 23.60 -8.65 6.49
C THR A 101 23.52 -7.22 5.95
N TRP A 102 24.18 -6.27 6.61
CA TRP A 102 24.17 -4.88 6.14
C TRP A 102 24.81 -4.74 4.75
N GLY A 103 25.95 -5.39 4.51
CA GLY A 103 26.57 -5.41 3.19
C GLY A 103 25.64 -5.95 2.10
N ASP A 104 24.96 -7.07 2.38
CA ASP A 104 23.98 -7.65 1.45
C ASP A 104 22.79 -6.73 1.21
N LYS A 105 22.26 -6.06 2.24
CA LYS A 105 21.18 -5.06 2.08
C LYS A 105 21.62 -3.93 1.14
N LEU A 106 22.86 -3.46 1.29
CA LEU A 106 23.38 -2.37 0.48
C LEU A 106 23.52 -2.78 -1.00
N LEU A 107 24.09 -3.97 -1.27
CA LEU A 107 24.21 -4.49 -2.64
C LEU A 107 22.82 -4.77 -3.26
N GLN A 108 21.90 -5.35 -2.48
CA GLN A 108 20.51 -5.55 -2.92
C GLN A 108 19.83 -4.23 -3.30
N GLU A 109 20.07 -3.13 -2.57
CA GLU A 109 19.51 -1.83 -2.91
C GLU A 109 20.09 -1.28 -4.21
N VAL A 110 21.41 -1.42 -4.44
CA VAL A 110 22.05 -1.04 -5.73
C VAL A 110 21.41 -1.82 -6.89
N MET A 111 21.28 -3.14 -6.75
CA MET A 111 20.65 -3.98 -7.77
C MET A 111 19.17 -3.60 -7.97
N ARG A 112 18.45 -3.30 -6.89
CA ARG A 112 17.07 -2.86 -6.93
C ARG A 112 16.89 -1.56 -7.70
N GLU A 113 17.76 -0.55 -7.49
CA GLU A 113 17.70 0.72 -8.22
C GLU A 113 17.89 0.52 -9.73
N ILE A 114 18.82 -0.32 -10.13
CA ILE A 114 19.09 -0.64 -11.53
C ILE A 114 17.87 -1.34 -12.17
N LEU A 115 17.35 -2.38 -11.52
CA LEU A 115 16.19 -3.14 -12.02
C LEU A 115 14.92 -2.29 -12.00
N GLU A 116 14.69 -1.49 -10.96
CA GLU A 116 13.53 -0.60 -10.87
C GLU A 116 13.53 0.42 -12.03
N ALA A 117 14.68 1.03 -12.33
CA ALA A 117 14.77 1.95 -13.45
C ALA A 117 14.37 1.30 -14.78
N TYR A 118 14.69 0.02 -14.97
CA TYR A 118 14.36 -0.71 -16.18
C TYR A 118 12.90 -1.19 -16.22
N TYR A 119 12.41 -1.81 -15.14
CA TYR A 119 11.10 -2.48 -15.13
C TYR A 119 9.92 -1.57 -14.78
N GLU A 120 10.14 -0.48 -14.01
CA GLU A 120 9.04 0.41 -13.59
C GLU A 120 8.23 0.99 -14.77
N PRO A 121 8.84 1.37 -15.91
CA PRO A 121 8.08 1.82 -17.07
C PRO A 121 7.26 0.72 -17.76
N GLN A 122 7.58 -0.55 -17.53
CA GLN A 122 6.96 -1.71 -18.18
C GLN A 122 5.84 -2.33 -17.35
N PHE A 123 5.78 -2.01 -16.07
CA PHE A 123 4.75 -2.56 -15.20
C PHE A 123 3.35 -2.06 -15.56
N SER A 124 2.39 -2.95 -15.48
CA SER A 124 0.98 -2.66 -15.61
C SER A 124 0.56 -1.42 -14.80
N ASN A 125 -0.30 -0.58 -15.38
CA ASN A 125 -0.89 0.54 -14.66
C ASN A 125 -1.85 0.11 -13.55
N HIS A 126 -2.31 -1.13 -13.58
CA HIS A 126 -3.20 -1.74 -12.59
C HIS A 126 -2.45 -2.40 -11.42
N SER A 127 -1.12 -2.39 -11.43
CA SER A 127 -0.26 -2.87 -10.35
C SER A 127 0.19 -1.72 -9.44
N HIS A 128 -0.05 -1.81 -8.13
CA HIS A 128 0.14 -0.70 -7.18
C HIS A 128 1.06 -0.99 -6.00
N GLY A 129 1.29 -2.25 -5.64
CA GLY A 129 2.10 -2.62 -4.48
C GLY A 129 3.60 -2.44 -4.71
N PHE A 130 4.33 -1.91 -3.73
CA PHE A 130 5.80 -1.75 -3.74
C PHE A 130 6.37 -0.94 -4.91
N ARG A 131 5.60 -0.02 -5.46
CA ARG A 131 6.01 0.83 -6.59
C ARG A 131 6.10 2.30 -6.18
N PRO A 132 7.01 3.10 -6.79
CA PRO A 132 7.10 4.53 -6.51
C PRO A 132 5.79 5.25 -6.86
N ASN A 133 5.39 6.20 -6.02
CA ASN A 133 4.18 7.02 -6.18
C ASN A 133 2.87 6.23 -6.28
N ARG A 134 2.85 4.96 -5.87
CA ARG A 134 1.68 4.10 -5.81
C ARG A 134 1.52 3.50 -4.41
N GLY A 135 0.30 3.12 -4.05
CA GLY A 135 0.02 2.55 -2.74
C GLY A 135 -1.42 2.06 -2.63
N CYS A 136 -1.84 1.66 -1.43
CA CYS A 136 -3.21 1.17 -1.18
C CYS A 136 -4.28 2.14 -1.70
N HIS A 137 -4.09 3.44 -1.50
CA HIS A 137 -5.08 4.44 -1.90
C HIS A 137 -5.18 4.59 -3.42
N THR A 138 -4.10 4.45 -4.18
CA THR A 138 -4.16 4.52 -5.65
C THR A 138 -4.91 3.32 -6.22
N ALA A 139 -4.70 2.11 -5.68
CA ALA A 139 -5.46 0.92 -6.04
C ALA A 139 -6.96 1.06 -5.71
N LEU A 140 -7.28 1.56 -4.51
CA LEU A 140 -8.66 1.78 -4.09
C LEU A 140 -9.37 2.88 -4.89
N GLN A 141 -8.67 3.94 -5.30
CA GLN A 141 -9.22 4.98 -6.18
C GLN A 141 -9.57 4.43 -7.56
N GLU A 142 -8.75 3.52 -8.08
CA GLU A 142 -9.03 2.85 -9.34
C GLU A 142 -10.31 2.01 -9.26
N ILE A 143 -10.53 1.28 -8.17
CA ILE A 143 -11.74 0.49 -7.96
C ILE A 143 -13.00 1.38 -7.90
N GLN A 144 -12.90 2.61 -7.37
CA GLN A 144 -14.06 3.52 -7.27
C GLN A 144 -14.69 3.87 -8.62
N ILE A 145 -13.95 3.81 -9.71
CA ILE A 145 -14.47 4.09 -11.06
C ILE A 145 -15.14 2.88 -11.74
N TRP A 146 -15.14 1.70 -11.11
CA TRP A 146 -15.70 0.46 -11.66
C TRP A 146 -17.23 0.39 -11.57
N LYS A 147 -17.91 1.45 -11.94
CA LYS A 147 -19.37 1.49 -11.94
C LYS A 147 -19.97 0.34 -12.75
N GLY A 148 -21.01 -0.29 -12.21
CA GLY A 148 -21.77 -1.36 -12.85
C GLY A 148 -21.18 -2.76 -12.63
N THR A 149 -20.15 -2.92 -11.83
CA THR A 149 -19.62 -4.23 -11.42
C THR A 149 -20.71 -5.02 -10.71
N ARG A 150 -20.85 -6.30 -11.08
CA ARG A 150 -21.83 -7.24 -10.49
C ARG A 150 -21.15 -8.29 -9.63
N TRP A 151 -19.96 -8.71 -10.02
CA TRP A 151 -19.18 -9.71 -9.32
C TRP A 151 -17.79 -9.15 -9.02
N PHE A 152 -17.34 -9.34 -7.81
CA PHE A 152 -15.94 -9.20 -7.45
C PHE A 152 -15.33 -10.59 -7.33
N ILE A 153 -14.15 -10.78 -7.91
CA ILE A 153 -13.33 -11.97 -7.71
C ILE A 153 -12.13 -11.49 -6.90
N GLU A 154 -12.11 -11.88 -5.63
CA GLU A 154 -11.03 -11.60 -4.69
C GLU A 154 -9.97 -12.67 -4.88
N GLY A 155 -8.71 -12.31 -5.11
CA GLY A 155 -7.64 -13.26 -5.31
C GLY A 155 -6.48 -13.02 -4.34
N ASP A 156 -5.96 -14.11 -3.77
CA ASP A 156 -4.80 -14.13 -2.89
C ASP A 156 -3.91 -15.31 -3.28
N ILE A 157 -2.64 -15.07 -3.51
CA ILE A 157 -1.68 -16.11 -3.87
C ILE A 157 -1.12 -16.72 -2.59
N SER A 158 -1.18 -18.06 -2.51
CA SER A 158 -0.79 -18.80 -1.31
C SER A 158 0.72 -18.67 -1.07
N LYS A 159 1.13 -18.15 0.10
CA LYS A 159 2.55 -18.04 0.50
C LYS A 159 3.48 -17.46 -0.58
N TYR A 160 3.02 -16.52 -1.35
CA TYR A 160 3.64 -16.01 -2.58
C TYR A 160 5.16 -15.84 -2.49
N PHE A 161 5.67 -15.11 -1.49
CA PHE A 161 7.12 -14.88 -1.34
C PHE A 161 7.93 -16.17 -1.05
N ASP A 162 7.29 -17.20 -0.52
CA ASP A 162 7.95 -18.47 -0.19
C ASP A 162 7.89 -19.48 -1.36
N THR A 163 7.05 -19.22 -2.38
CA THR A 163 6.77 -20.17 -3.49
C THR A 163 7.25 -19.69 -4.85
N ILE A 164 7.83 -18.47 -4.96
CA ILE A 164 8.40 -17.99 -6.23
C ILE A 164 9.43 -19.01 -6.75
N ASP A 165 9.21 -19.52 -7.97
CA ASP A 165 10.13 -20.43 -8.63
C ASP A 165 11.35 -19.66 -9.14
N HIS A 166 12.56 -20.07 -8.71
CA HIS A 166 13.81 -19.40 -9.05
C HIS A 166 14.13 -19.50 -10.54
N ASP A 167 13.86 -20.63 -11.16
CA ASP A 167 14.17 -20.86 -12.58
C ASP A 167 13.22 -20.07 -13.48
N VAL A 168 11.93 -20.00 -13.13
CA VAL A 168 10.95 -19.15 -13.82
C VAL A 168 11.33 -17.69 -13.68
N LEU A 169 11.71 -17.21 -12.47
CA LEU A 169 12.15 -15.83 -12.26
C LEU A 169 13.38 -15.49 -13.10
N LEU A 170 14.38 -16.38 -13.12
CA LEU A 170 15.59 -16.17 -13.91
C LEU A 170 15.30 -16.13 -15.41
N LYS A 171 14.42 -17.01 -15.93
CA LYS A 171 13.95 -16.97 -17.32
C LYS A 171 13.24 -15.66 -17.65
N ILE A 172 12.40 -15.12 -16.75
CA ILE A 172 11.73 -13.83 -16.94
C ILE A 172 12.78 -12.69 -17.02
N LEU A 173 13.78 -12.70 -16.14
CA LEU A 173 14.85 -11.71 -16.15
C LEU A 173 15.72 -11.82 -17.41
N GLU A 174 16.05 -13.02 -17.85
CA GLU A 174 16.88 -13.31 -19.01
C GLU A 174 16.29 -12.78 -20.32
N LYS A 175 14.95 -12.72 -20.45
CA LYS A 175 14.28 -12.12 -21.60
C LYS A 175 14.79 -10.70 -21.89
N ASN A 176 15.14 -9.96 -20.84
CA ASN A 176 15.45 -8.52 -20.91
C ASN A 176 16.87 -8.15 -20.45
N ILE A 177 17.54 -9.01 -19.70
CA ILE A 177 18.87 -8.77 -19.13
C ILE A 177 19.85 -9.76 -19.75
N HIS A 178 20.62 -9.27 -20.73
CA HIS A 178 21.61 -10.06 -21.43
C HIS A 178 22.99 -9.94 -20.77
N ASP A 179 23.06 -10.31 -19.47
CA ASP A 179 24.32 -10.35 -18.71
C ASP A 179 24.31 -11.54 -17.73
N GLY A 180 24.91 -12.65 -18.15
CA GLY A 180 24.95 -13.89 -17.38
C GLY A 180 25.63 -13.76 -16.01
N ARG A 181 26.58 -12.79 -15.82
CA ARG A 181 27.19 -12.53 -14.52
C ARG A 181 26.20 -11.91 -13.55
N PHE A 182 25.38 -10.98 -14.05
CA PHE A 182 24.35 -10.34 -13.22
C PHE A 182 23.25 -11.34 -12.84
N LEU A 183 22.81 -12.17 -13.79
CA LEU A 183 21.81 -13.23 -13.52
C LEU A 183 22.35 -14.28 -12.55
N ARG A 184 23.62 -14.68 -12.68
CA ARG A 184 24.29 -15.58 -11.73
C ARG A 184 24.36 -14.97 -10.33
N LEU A 185 24.65 -13.67 -10.20
CA LEU A 185 24.64 -12.97 -8.92
C LEU A 185 23.27 -13.01 -8.26
N ILE A 186 22.17 -12.80 -9.03
CA ILE A 186 20.79 -12.94 -8.54
C ILE A 186 20.52 -14.39 -8.12
N SER A 187 20.87 -15.36 -8.96
CA SER A 187 20.69 -16.80 -8.66
C SER A 187 21.37 -17.18 -7.34
N ASN A 188 22.62 -16.73 -7.15
CA ASN A 188 23.36 -16.99 -5.91
C ASN A 188 22.70 -16.31 -4.69
N MET A 189 22.14 -15.11 -4.86
CA MET A 189 21.36 -14.43 -3.80
C MET A 189 20.13 -15.22 -3.39
N LEU A 190 19.38 -15.73 -4.36
CA LEU A 190 18.17 -16.52 -4.10
C LEU A 190 18.49 -17.85 -3.39
N LYS A 191 19.64 -18.46 -3.71
CA LYS A 191 20.12 -19.72 -3.15
C LYS A 191 20.90 -19.56 -1.84
N ALA A 192 21.17 -18.34 -1.37
CA ALA A 192 22.00 -18.08 -0.19
C ALA A 192 21.48 -18.68 1.13
N GLY A 193 20.20 -19.05 1.18
CA GLY A 193 19.59 -19.70 2.32
C GLY A 193 19.29 -18.77 3.51
N TYR A 194 18.95 -19.38 4.63
CA TYR A 194 18.70 -18.67 5.89
C TYR A 194 19.16 -19.48 7.10
N LEU A 195 19.44 -18.78 8.19
CA LEU A 195 19.70 -19.36 9.50
C LEU A 195 18.45 -19.25 10.38
N ASP A 196 17.94 -20.37 10.84
CA ASP A 196 16.86 -20.50 11.81
C ASP A 196 17.40 -21.23 13.05
N ASP A 197 17.37 -20.59 14.22
CA ASP A 197 17.99 -21.09 15.45
C ASP A 197 19.45 -21.61 15.24
N TRP A 198 20.25 -20.84 14.47
CA TRP A 198 21.63 -21.15 14.10
C TRP A 198 21.82 -22.39 13.21
N LYS A 199 20.74 -23.00 12.72
CA LYS A 199 20.78 -24.07 11.72
C LYS A 199 20.62 -23.49 10.34
N PHE A 200 21.54 -23.87 9.44
CA PHE A 200 21.45 -23.47 8.04
C PHE A 200 20.34 -24.24 7.32
N ASN A 201 19.54 -23.51 6.59
CA ASN A 201 18.49 -24.05 5.72
C ASN A 201 18.69 -23.50 4.30
N GLN A 202 18.74 -24.39 3.35
CA GLN A 202 18.84 -24.03 1.95
C GLN A 202 17.50 -23.51 1.44
N THR A 203 17.50 -22.48 0.59
CA THR A 203 16.31 -21.96 -0.09
C THR A 203 16.20 -22.61 -1.46
N ILE A 204 15.18 -23.46 -1.66
CA ILE A 204 14.91 -24.14 -2.94
C ILE A 204 13.98 -23.26 -3.77
N SER A 205 13.05 -22.56 -3.14
CA SER A 205 12.09 -21.63 -3.75
C SER A 205 11.89 -20.40 -2.87
N GLY A 206 11.33 -19.35 -3.45
CA GLY A 206 10.99 -18.12 -2.73
C GLY A 206 12.10 -17.08 -2.69
N THR A 207 11.67 -15.86 -2.36
CA THR A 207 12.57 -14.75 -2.05
C THR A 207 12.51 -14.47 -0.55
N PRO A 208 13.63 -14.15 0.12
CA PRO A 208 13.61 -13.87 1.56
C PRO A 208 12.60 -12.77 1.89
N GLN A 209 11.55 -13.07 2.67
CA GLN A 209 10.64 -12.04 3.18
C GLN A 209 11.45 -11.10 4.07
N GLY A 210 11.73 -9.86 3.59
CA GLY A 210 12.58 -8.88 4.26
C GLY A 210 13.88 -8.54 3.51
N GLY A 211 14.18 -9.22 2.41
CA GLY A 211 15.20 -8.76 1.45
C GLY A 211 14.79 -7.44 0.80
N VAL A 212 15.76 -6.55 0.59
CA VAL A 212 15.50 -5.20 0.04
C VAL A 212 14.98 -5.26 -1.41
N ILE A 213 15.50 -6.20 -2.21
CA ILE A 213 15.15 -6.39 -3.62
C ILE A 213 13.91 -7.27 -3.81
N SER A 214 13.53 -8.09 -2.82
CA SER A 214 12.47 -9.10 -2.94
C SER A 214 11.13 -8.54 -3.42
N PRO A 215 10.64 -7.37 -2.96
CA PRO A 215 9.37 -6.81 -3.45
C PRO A 215 9.39 -6.46 -4.94
N LEU A 216 10.55 -6.01 -5.46
CA LEU A 216 10.69 -5.71 -6.89
C LEU A 216 10.73 -6.98 -7.73
N LEU A 217 11.50 -7.99 -7.31
CA LEU A 217 11.53 -9.30 -8.00
C LEU A 217 10.14 -9.95 -8.02
N ALA A 218 9.39 -9.83 -6.91
CA ALA A 218 8.02 -10.25 -6.84
C ALA A 218 7.11 -9.52 -7.85
N ASN A 219 7.27 -8.21 -8.01
CA ASN A 219 6.52 -7.46 -9.02
C ASN A 219 6.92 -7.82 -10.46
N ILE A 220 8.21 -8.07 -10.72
CA ILE A 220 8.69 -8.54 -12.04
C ILE A 220 8.06 -9.88 -12.37
N TYR A 221 8.02 -10.80 -11.41
CA TYR A 221 7.42 -12.12 -11.58
C TYR A 221 5.92 -12.06 -11.90
N LEU A 222 5.15 -11.28 -11.12
CA LEU A 222 3.70 -11.12 -11.34
C LEU A 222 3.35 -10.19 -12.50
N ASN A 223 4.30 -9.48 -13.08
CA ASN A 223 4.04 -8.71 -14.29
C ASN A 223 3.67 -9.59 -15.47
N GLU A 224 4.14 -10.84 -15.55
CA GLU A 224 3.69 -11.83 -16.55
C GLU A 224 2.18 -12.09 -16.40
N PHE A 225 1.70 -12.22 -15.16
CA PHE A 225 0.27 -12.35 -14.87
C PHE A 225 -0.52 -11.09 -15.20
N ASP A 226 0.00 -9.90 -14.85
CA ASP A 226 -0.63 -8.63 -15.21
C ASP A 226 -0.79 -8.49 -16.74
N GLN A 227 0.27 -8.79 -17.50
CA GLN A 227 0.27 -8.72 -18.96
C GLN A 227 -0.70 -9.73 -19.58
N TRP A 228 -0.75 -10.95 -19.05
CA TRP A 228 -1.72 -11.94 -19.51
C TRP A 228 -3.17 -11.50 -19.25
N ILE A 229 -3.44 -10.94 -18.08
CA ILE A 229 -4.78 -10.40 -17.76
C ILE A 229 -5.16 -9.29 -18.74
N GLU A 230 -4.27 -8.31 -18.96
CA GLU A 230 -4.55 -7.14 -19.81
C GLU A 230 -4.70 -7.51 -21.28
N ASN A 231 -3.84 -8.40 -21.80
CA ASN A 231 -3.76 -8.70 -23.21
C ASN A 231 -4.64 -9.88 -23.64
N THR A 232 -5.05 -10.76 -22.70
CA THR A 232 -5.82 -11.97 -22.99
C THR A 232 -7.15 -11.99 -22.26
N LEU A 233 -7.15 -11.96 -20.94
CA LEU A 233 -8.36 -12.15 -20.14
C LEU A 233 -9.35 -10.99 -20.28
N ILE A 234 -8.89 -9.76 -20.13
CA ILE A 234 -9.77 -8.57 -20.24
C ILE A 234 -10.40 -8.46 -21.64
N PRO A 235 -9.67 -8.60 -22.75
CA PRO A 235 -10.27 -8.59 -24.09
C PRO A 235 -11.29 -9.71 -24.30
N GLN A 236 -11.01 -10.93 -23.82
CA GLN A 236 -11.91 -12.09 -23.95
C GLN A 236 -13.26 -11.86 -23.24
N TYR A 237 -13.22 -11.25 -22.05
CA TYR A 237 -14.41 -11.04 -21.22
C TYR A 237 -14.93 -9.59 -21.26
N THR A 238 -14.56 -8.80 -22.27
CA THR A 238 -15.09 -7.44 -22.47
C THR A 238 -15.81 -7.34 -23.82
N LYS A 239 -17.13 -7.15 -23.80
CA LYS A 239 -17.99 -7.09 -25.00
C LYS A 239 -18.89 -5.85 -24.98
N GLY A 240 -19.23 -5.36 -26.17
CA GLY A 240 -20.20 -4.29 -26.38
C GLY A 240 -19.72 -2.91 -25.92
N LYS A 241 -20.20 -1.83 -26.55
CA LYS A 241 -19.87 -0.45 -26.16
C LYS A 241 -20.81 0.07 -25.07
N ARG A 242 -22.09 -0.30 -25.13
CA ARG A 242 -23.15 0.18 -24.24
C ARG A 242 -24.13 -0.96 -23.94
N GLN A 243 -24.53 -1.07 -22.68
CA GLN A 243 -25.57 -2.00 -22.22
C GLN A 243 -26.92 -1.62 -22.81
N LYS A 244 -27.72 -2.61 -23.23
CA LYS A 244 -29.07 -2.39 -23.73
C LYS A 244 -29.95 -1.73 -22.66
N SER A 245 -30.84 -0.86 -23.08
CA SER A 245 -31.86 -0.31 -22.19
C SER A 245 -32.89 -1.37 -21.84
N ASN A 246 -33.39 -1.33 -20.61
CA ASN A 246 -34.41 -2.26 -20.14
C ASN A 246 -35.79 -1.91 -20.82
N PRO A 247 -36.41 -2.85 -21.54
CA PRO A 247 -37.66 -2.60 -22.23
C PRO A 247 -38.80 -2.16 -21.29
N VAL A 248 -38.89 -2.76 -20.09
CA VAL A 248 -39.88 -2.39 -19.07
C VAL A 248 -39.67 -0.96 -18.59
N TYR A 249 -38.42 -0.57 -18.32
CA TYR A 249 -38.11 0.81 -17.94
C TYR A 249 -38.47 1.83 -19.02
N ASN A 250 -38.20 1.49 -20.30
CA ASN A 250 -38.56 2.37 -21.42
C ASN A 250 -40.08 2.51 -21.61
N ARG A 251 -40.84 1.41 -21.45
CA ARG A 251 -42.31 1.42 -21.47
C ARG A 251 -42.86 2.36 -20.39
N MET A 252 -42.40 2.20 -19.15
CA MET A 252 -42.82 3.09 -18.05
C MET A 252 -42.45 4.56 -18.31
N ASN A 253 -41.30 4.83 -18.93
CA ASN A 253 -40.94 6.20 -19.33
C ASN A 253 -41.95 6.80 -20.31
N ALA A 254 -42.40 6.01 -21.28
CA ALA A 254 -43.42 6.43 -22.26
C ALA A 254 -44.77 6.70 -21.57
N GLU A 255 -45.20 5.82 -20.65
CA GLU A 255 -46.42 5.98 -19.87
C GLU A 255 -46.38 7.22 -18.97
N ILE A 256 -45.26 7.47 -18.27
CA ILE A 256 -45.05 8.69 -17.47
C ILE A 256 -45.10 9.94 -18.34
N SER A 257 -44.48 9.91 -19.52
CA SER A 257 -44.52 11.04 -20.45
C SER A 257 -45.96 11.30 -20.96
N LYS A 258 -46.72 10.24 -21.22
CA LYS A 258 -48.12 10.34 -21.64
C LYS A 258 -49.00 10.91 -20.52
N ALA A 259 -48.88 10.41 -19.29
CA ALA A 259 -49.61 10.92 -18.13
C ALA A 259 -49.33 12.41 -17.88
N ARG A 260 -48.08 12.84 -17.97
CA ARG A 260 -47.70 14.26 -17.83
C ARG A 260 -48.30 15.15 -18.93
N LYS A 261 -48.29 14.67 -20.19
CA LYS A 261 -48.92 15.40 -21.31
C LYS A 261 -50.44 15.56 -21.13
N ASN A 262 -51.07 14.59 -20.52
CA ASN A 262 -52.50 14.60 -20.22
C ASN A 262 -52.84 15.37 -18.93
N GLY A 263 -51.86 15.96 -18.23
CA GLY A 263 -52.09 16.69 -16.97
C GLY A 263 -52.26 15.79 -15.73
N ASP A 264 -52.21 14.47 -15.87
CA ASP A 264 -52.35 13.52 -14.76
C ASP A 264 -51.05 13.36 -13.99
N MET A 265 -50.78 14.32 -13.12
CA MET A 265 -49.56 14.35 -12.31
C MET A 265 -49.52 13.29 -11.22
N GLN A 266 -50.69 12.82 -10.75
CA GLN A 266 -50.77 11.78 -9.71
C GLN A 266 -50.33 10.42 -10.26
N THR A 267 -50.86 10.00 -11.38
CA THR A 267 -50.46 8.77 -12.08
C THR A 267 -48.99 8.85 -12.52
N ALA A 268 -48.54 10.00 -13.04
CA ALA A 268 -47.13 10.19 -13.41
C ALA A 268 -46.20 9.99 -12.20
N HIS A 269 -46.54 10.54 -11.04
CA HIS A 269 -45.74 10.38 -9.82
C HIS A 269 -45.73 8.92 -9.32
N LYS A 270 -46.86 8.23 -9.31
CA LYS A 270 -46.98 6.82 -8.94
C LYS A 270 -46.08 5.95 -9.81
N LEU A 271 -46.18 6.10 -11.13
CA LEU A 271 -45.32 5.37 -12.08
C LEU A 271 -43.85 5.70 -11.91
N GLU A 272 -43.49 6.94 -11.56
CA GLU A 272 -42.09 7.31 -11.25
C GLU A 272 -41.57 6.59 -10.03
N VAL A 273 -42.37 6.44 -8.97
CA VAL A 273 -41.96 5.69 -7.76
C VAL A 273 -41.76 4.22 -8.08
N GLU A 274 -42.68 3.61 -8.83
CA GLU A 274 -42.58 2.21 -9.28
C GLU A 274 -41.34 2.01 -10.17
N ARG A 275 -41.07 2.91 -11.13
CA ARG A 275 -39.91 2.87 -12.01
C ARG A 275 -38.57 2.94 -11.24
N ARG A 276 -38.53 3.54 -10.04
CA ARG A 276 -37.30 3.59 -9.21
C ARG A 276 -36.77 2.20 -8.86
N ASN A 277 -37.60 1.17 -8.83
CA ASN A 277 -37.22 -0.20 -8.53
C ASN A 277 -36.72 -0.98 -9.75
N ILE A 278 -36.88 -0.42 -10.96
CA ILE A 278 -36.52 -1.05 -12.22
C ILE A 278 -35.17 -0.50 -12.71
N PRO A 279 -34.20 -1.34 -13.03
CA PRO A 279 -32.95 -0.88 -13.62
C PRO A 279 -33.19 -0.25 -15.00
N SER A 280 -32.54 0.87 -15.29
CA SER A 280 -32.64 1.56 -16.59
C SER A 280 -31.98 0.81 -17.74
N VAL A 281 -31.04 -0.07 -17.45
CA VAL A 281 -30.36 -0.95 -18.41
C VAL A 281 -30.73 -2.40 -18.10
N ASP A 282 -30.66 -3.25 -19.10
CA ASP A 282 -30.91 -4.68 -18.94
C ASP A 282 -29.76 -5.32 -18.15
N PRO A 283 -30.01 -5.78 -16.92
CA PRO A 283 -28.95 -6.41 -16.14
C PRO A 283 -28.49 -7.75 -16.70
N TYR A 284 -29.23 -8.38 -17.59
CA TYR A 284 -28.94 -9.68 -18.18
C TYR A 284 -28.50 -9.59 -19.66
N ASP A 285 -28.08 -8.39 -20.11
CA ASP A 285 -27.60 -8.21 -21.48
C ASP A 285 -26.34 -9.06 -21.74
N GLU A 286 -26.51 -10.14 -22.49
CA GLU A 286 -25.43 -11.07 -22.86
C GLU A 286 -24.39 -10.45 -23.78
N ASN A 287 -24.73 -9.35 -24.48
CA ASN A 287 -23.83 -8.65 -25.40
C ASN A 287 -23.03 -7.54 -24.71
N TYR A 288 -23.19 -7.38 -23.38
CA TYR A 288 -22.44 -6.40 -22.62
C TYR A 288 -21.72 -7.06 -21.45
N ARG A 289 -20.39 -7.06 -21.51
CA ARG A 289 -19.52 -7.56 -20.45
C ARG A 289 -18.39 -6.56 -20.22
N ARG A 290 -17.93 -6.45 -18.97
CA ARG A 290 -16.77 -5.66 -18.58
C ARG A 290 -15.95 -6.44 -17.56
N CYS A 291 -14.69 -6.65 -17.89
CA CYS A 291 -13.69 -7.17 -16.97
C CYS A 291 -12.71 -6.04 -16.62
N ARG A 292 -12.43 -5.85 -15.33
CA ARG A 292 -11.53 -4.84 -14.80
C ARG A 292 -10.65 -5.49 -13.75
N TYR A 293 -9.45 -5.00 -13.60
CA TYR A 293 -8.42 -5.62 -12.78
C TYR A 293 -7.65 -4.58 -11.99
N VAL A 294 -7.20 -4.93 -10.79
CA VAL A 294 -6.24 -4.20 -9.98
C VAL A 294 -5.47 -5.17 -9.09
N ARG A 295 -4.17 -4.93 -8.91
CA ARG A 295 -3.29 -5.73 -8.05
C ARG A 295 -2.52 -4.86 -7.06
N TYR A 296 -2.35 -5.37 -5.88
CA TYR A 296 -1.47 -4.81 -4.85
C TYR A 296 -0.61 -5.93 -4.25
N ALA A 297 0.64 -6.04 -4.69
CA ALA A 297 1.53 -7.17 -4.38
C ALA A 297 0.92 -8.51 -4.81
N ASP A 298 0.68 -9.42 -3.88
CA ASP A 298 0.03 -10.72 -4.06
C ASP A 298 -1.50 -10.68 -4.01
N ASP A 299 -2.09 -9.62 -3.44
CA ASP A 299 -3.53 -9.42 -3.42
C ASP A 299 -4.02 -8.80 -4.74
N PHE A 300 -5.07 -9.33 -5.35
CA PHE A 300 -5.70 -8.73 -6.53
C PHE A 300 -7.22 -8.79 -6.48
N LEU A 301 -7.85 -7.91 -7.24
CA LEU A 301 -9.29 -7.84 -7.35
C LEU A 301 -9.71 -7.69 -8.82
N ILE A 302 -10.67 -8.51 -9.24
CA ILE A 302 -11.35 -8.34 -10.52
C ILE A 302 -12.78 -7.86 -10.29
N GLY A 303 -13.18 -6.83 -11.04
CA GLY A 303 -14.56 -6.36 -11.12
C GLY A 303 -15.19 -6.80 -12.43
N PHE A 304 -16.20 -7.67 -12.36
CA PHE A 304 -16.83 -8.24 -13.54
C PHE A 304 -18.31 -7.85 -13.67
N THR A 305 -18.70 -7.51 -14.90
CA THR A 305 -20.10 -7.29 -15.30
C THR A 305 -20.48 -8.35 -16.31
N GLY A 306 -21.24 -9.36 -15.89
CA GLY A 306 -21.67 -10.51 -16.68
C GLY A 306 -22.38 -11.55 -15.82
N SER A 307 -22.45 -12.80 -16.27
CA SER A 307 -23.04 -13.92 -15.53
C SER A 307 -22.13 -14.41 -14.41
N LYS A 308 -22.66 -15.18 -13.47
CA LYS A 308 -21.85 -15.84 -12.43
C LYS A 308 -20.99 -16.94 -13.03
N ALA A 309 -21.51 -17.67 -14.03
CA ALA A 309 -20.74 -18.70 -14.73
C ALA A 309 -19.47 -18.12 -15.39
N ASP A 310 -19.58 -17.00 -16.12
CA ASP A 310 -18.40 -16.33 -16.67
C ASP A 310 -17.40 -15.92 -15.57
N ALA A 311 -17.87 -15.49 -14.39
CA ALA A 311 -16.97 -15.16 -13.27
C ALA A 311 -16.25 -16.39 -12.71
N GLU A 312 -16.89 -17.56 -12.72
CA GLU A 312 -16.29 -18.84 -12.34
C GLU A 312 -15.26 -19.30 -13.39
N GLU A 313 -15.54 -19.12 -14.69
CA GLU A 313 -14.59 -19.37 -15.77
C GLU A 313 -13.35 -18.46 -15.67
N ILE A 314 -13.54 -17.16 -15.39
CA ILE A 314 -12.43 -16.20 -15.15
C ILE A 314 -11.56 -16.69 -14.00
N LYS A 315 -12.16 -17.12 -12.88
CA LYS A 315 -11.44 -17.65 -11.72
C LYS A 315 -10.63 -18.89 -12.09
N ALA A 316 -11.22 -19.83 -12.85
CA ALA A 316 -10.55 -21.04 -13.31
C ALA A 316 -9.40 -20.72 -14.27
N ALA A 317 -9.58 -19.80 -15.21
CA ALA A 317 -8.54 -19.38 -16.14
C ALA A 317 -7.33 -18.77 -15.42
N MET A 318 -7.58 -17.93 -14.39
CA MET A 318 -6.51 -17.35 -13.57
C MET A 318 -5.75 -18.42 -12.78
N HIS A 319 -6.46 -19.39 -12.21
CA HIS A 319 -5.84 -20.50 -11.49
C HIS A 319 -4.91 -21.30 -12.41
N ASN A 320 -5.41 -21.66 -13.57
CA ASN A 320 -4.63 -22.42 -14.57
C ASN A 320 -3.37 -21.66 -15.03
N PHE A 321 -3.48 -20.34 -15.27
CA PHE A 321 -2.32 -19.53 -15.65
C PHE A 321 -1.27 -19.48 -14.54
N LEU A 322 -1.70 -19.19 -13.31
CA LEU A 322 -0.79 -19.10 -12.16
C LEU A 322 -0.09 -20.42 -11.89
N GLU A 323 -0.80 -21.53 -11.99
CA GLU A 323 -0.26 -22.87 -11.74
C GLU A 323 0.69 -23.34 -12.86
N ASN A 324 0.29 -23.23 -14.13
CA ASN A 324 1.05 -23.80 -15.24
C ASN A 324 2.21 -22.90 -15.69
N GLU A 325 2.05 -21.58 -15.68
CA GLU A 325 3.06 -20.64 -16.21
C GLU A 325 3.97 -20.07 -15.12
N LEU A 326 3.43 -19.88 -13.92
CA LEU A 326 4.14 -19.25 -12.82
C LEU A 326 4.38 -20.18 -11.62
N HIS A 327 3.96 -21.43 -11.66
CA HIS A 327 4.09 -22.40 -10.57
C HIS A 327 3.61 -21.84 -9.22
N LEU A 328 2.54 -21.03 -9.24
CA LEU A 328 1.95 -20.40 -8.08
C LEU A 328 0.56 -20.94 -7.79
N GLU A 329 0.25 -21.16 -6.52
CA GLU A 329 -1.04 -21.66 -6.08
C GLU A 329 -1.97 -20.52 -5.66
N LEU A 330 -3.17 -20.47 -6.25
CA LEU A 330 -4.24 -19.57 -5.83
C LEU A 330 -4.89 -20.09 -4.55
N SER A 331 -4.95 -19.28 -3.49
CA SER A 331 -5.57 -19.67 -2.23
C SER A 331 -7.07 -19.92 -2.39
N GLN A 332 -7.50 -21.20 -2.34
CA GLN A 332 -8.91 -21.57 -2.50
C GLN A 332 -9.82 -20.95 -1.43
N GLU A 333 -9.35 -20.88 -0.17
CA GLU A 333 -10.10 -20.34 0.95
C GLU A 333 -10.35 -18.82 0.85
N LYS A 334 -9.42 -18.09 0.23
CA LYS A 334 -9.47 -16.63 0.14
C LYS A 334 -9.93 -16.12 -1.23
N THR A 335 -9.89 -16.97 -2.26
CA THR A 335 -10.36 -16.58 -3.59
C THR A 335 -11.87 -16.77 -3.69
N LEU A 336 -12.58 -15.67 -3.47
CA LEU A 336 -14.04 -15.64 -3.38
C LEU A 336 -14.64 -14.94 -4.60
N ILE A 337 -15.82 -15.39 -5.02
CA ILE A 337 -16.68 -14.67 -5.99
C ILE A 337 -17.81 -14.03 -5.21
N THR A 338 -17.76 -12.72 -5.06
CA THR A 338 -18.65 -11.94 -4.22
C THR A 338 -19.63 -11.13 -5.07
N ASN A 339 -20.94 -11.21 -4.79
CA ASN A 339 -21.92 -10.36 -5.47
C ASN A 339 -21.80 -8.91 -4.96
N ALA A 340 -21.45 -7.99 -5.86
CA ALA A 340 -21.14 -6.61 -5.52
C ALA A 340 -22.29 -5.82 -4.85
N SER A 341 -23.55 -6.18 -5.07
CA SER A 341 -24.70 -5.45 -4.54
C SER A 341 -25.21 -5.99 -3.20
N SER A 342 -25.13 -7.31 -2.97
CA SER A 342 -25.64 -7.96 -1.76
C SER A 342 -24.57 -8.17 -0.70
N GLN A 343 -23.32 -8.37 -1.11
CA GLN A 343 -22.18 -8.66 -0.25
C GLN A 343 -21.09 -7.61 -0.42
N ALA A 344 -20.08 -7.60 0.45
CA ALA A 344 -18.94 -6.73 0.35
C ALA A 344 -17.68 -7.57 0.10
N ALA A 345 -16.95 -7.26 -0.96
CA ALA A 345 -15.63 -7.80 -1.20
C ALA A 345 -14.61 -7.14 -0.24
N LYS A 346 -13.58 -7.88 0.13
CA LYS A 346 -12.52 -7.39 1.02
C LYS A 346 -11.24 -7.21 0.23
N PHE A 347 -10.75 -5.97 0.20
CA PHE A 347 -9.48 -5.67 -0.46
C PHE A 347 -8.75 -4.58 0.30
N LEU A 348 -7.47 -4.79 0.57
CA LEU A 348 -6.61 -3.84 1.30
C LEU A 348 -7.26 -3.31 2.60
N GLY A 349 -7.89 -4.19 3.38
CA GLY A 349 -8.51 -3.82 4.65
C GLY A 349 -9.79 -3.00 4.55
N TYR A 350 -10.29 -2.70 3.34
CA TYR A 350 -11.59 -2.09 3.10
C TYR A 350 -12.64 -3.13 2.73
N GLU A 351 -13.89 -2.80 2.98
CA GLU A 351 -15.06 -3.46 2.40
C GLU A 351 -15.54 -2.68 1.18
N ILE A 352 -15.68 -3.37 0.04
CA ILE A 352 -16.01 -2.81 -1.26
C ILE A 352 -17.36 -3.31 -1.70
N LYS A 353 -18.28 -2.40 -2.02
CA LYS A 353 -19.66 -2.73 -2.39
C LYS A 353 -20.19 -1.81 -3.49
N ALA A 354 -21.00 -2.34 -4.40
CA ALA A 354 -21.78 -1.53 -5.31
C ALA A 354 -23.00 -0.96 -4.58
N GLN A 355 -23.13 0.36 -4.56
CA GLN A 355 -24.24 1.03 -3.89
C GLN A 355 -25.58 0.72 -4.57
N ARG A 356 -26.60 0.57 -3.75
CA ARG A 356 -27.99 0.47 -4.16
C ARG A 356 -28.81 1.45 -3.33
N ALA A 357 -29.16 2.58 -3.92
CA ALA A 357 -29.88 3.67 -3.27
C ALA A 357 -30.99 4.16 -4.22
N ASN A 358 -32.12 3.42 -4.26
CA ASN A 358 -33.22 3.69 -5.18
C ASN A 358 -33.93 5.01 -4.84
N ASP A 359 -33.93 5.40 -3.56
CA ASP A 359 -34.64 6.59 -3.06
C ASP A 359 -33.76 7.85 -3.09
N TYR A 360 -32.46 7.70 -3.34
CA TYR A 360 -31.56 8.85 -3.44
C TYR A 360 -31.62 9.47 -4.83
N ILE A 361 -32.04 10.71 -4.88
CA ILE A 361 -32.04 11.55 -6.09
C ILE A 361 -31.00 12.66 -5.87
N ASP A 362 -30.05 12.81 -6.80
CA ASP A 362 -29.09 13.89 -6.75
C ASP A 362 -29.76 15.27 -7.01
N PRO A 363 -29.07 16.40 -6.73
CA PRO A 363 -29.61 17.74 -7.01
C PRO A 363 -30.00 18.00 -8.46
N LYS A 364 -29.54 17.14 -9.39
CA LYS A 364 -29.90 17.19 -10.83
C LYS A 364 -31.07 16.25 -11.19
N GLY A 365 -31.79 15.72 -10.20
CA GLY A 365 -32.93 14.82 -10.40
C GLY A 365 -32.55 13.41 -10.88
N ARG A 366 -31.30 12.94 -10.71
CA ARG A 366 -30.83 11.64 -11.19
C ARG A 366 -30.56 10.69 -10.04
N ARG A 367 -30.77 9.40 -10.27
CA ARG A 367 -30.34 8.33 -9.38
C ARG A 367 -28.88 7.98 -9.66
N GLY A 368 -27.99 8.88 -9.25
CA GLY A 368 -26.56 8.77 -9.55
C GLY A 368 -25.79 7.73 -8.73
N ALA A 369 -26.34 7.32 -7.58
CA ALA A 369 -25.65 6.43 -6.63
C ALA A 369 -25.67 4.95 -7.02
N ASN A 370 -26.70 4.48 -7.76
CA ASN A 370 -26.84 3.07 -8.09
C ASN A 370 -25.68 2.55 -8.94
N GLY A 371 -25.07 1.44 -8.51
CA GLY A 371 -23.96 0.79 -9.18
C GLY A 371 -22.60 1.51 -8.98
N VAL A 372 -22.55 2.62 -8.25
CA VAL A 372 -21.29 3.27 -7.87
C VAL A 372 -20.59 2.42 -6.81
N ILE A 373 -19.31 2.20 -6.99
CA ILE A 373 -18.53 1.45 -6.00
C ILE A 373 -18.23 2.34 -4.80
N ALA A 374 -18.57 1.82 -3.63
CA ALA A 374 -18.32 2.44 -2.34
C ALA A 374 -17.30 1.66 -1.53
N LEU A 375 -16.46 2.38 -0.83
CA LEU A 375 -15.46 1.86 0.09
C LEU A 375 -15.93 2.10 1.53
N PHE A 376 -15.81 1.07 2.38
CA PHE A 376 -16.22 1.15 3.78
C PHE A 376 -15.12 0.68 4.71
N VAL A 377 -15.11 1.25 5.91
CA VAL A 377 -14.35 0.70 7.05
C VAL A 377 -15.11 -0.50 7.58
N PRO A 378 -14.49 -1.68 7.69
CA PRO A 378 -15.12 -2.82 8.34
C PRO A 378 -15.45 -2.53 9.81
N ALA A 379 -16.67 -2.84 10.27
CA ALA A 379 -17.09 -2.60 11.64
C ALA A 379 -16.13 -3.23 12.67
N LYS A 380 -15.67 -4.44 12.38
CA LYS A 380 -14.71 -5.18 13.21
C LYS A 380 -13.40 -4.42 13.47
N VAL A 381 -12.96 -3.56 12.55
CA VAL A 381 -11.73 -2.74 12.74
C VAL A 381 -11.94 -1.74 13.86
N ILE A 382 -13.09 -1.04 13.84
CA ILE A 382 -13.42 -0.03 14.87
C ILE A 382 -13.68 -0.71 16.21
N GLU A 383 -14.46 -1.80 16.22
CA GLU A 383 -14.76 -2.58 17.42
C GLU A 383 -13.49 -3.12 18.08
N SER A 384 -12.62 -3.80 17.32
CA SER A 384 -11.38 -4.36 17.86
C SER A 384 -10.44 -3.29 18.38
N LYS A 385 -10.36 -2.13 17.71
CA LYS A 385 -9.55 -1.01 18.19
C LYS A 385 -10.16 -0.37 19.44
N CYS A 386 -11.47 -0.20 19.49
CA CYS A 386 -12.15 0.24 20.72
C CYS A 386 -11.92 -0.73 21.90
N GLN A 387 -11.95 -2.03 21.62
CA GLN A 387 -11.74 -3.06 22.63
C GLN A 387 -10.31 -3.01 23.21
N SER A 388 -9.29 -2.64 22.41
CA SER A 388 -7.91 -2.52 22.92
C SER A 388 -7.73 -1.43 24.00
N PHE A 389 -8.68 -0.50 24.13
CA PHE A 389 -8.71 0.54 25.18
C PHE A 389 -9.64 0.18 26.34
N LYS A 390 -10.21 -1.04 26.35
CA LYS A 390 -11.16 -1.47 27.38
C LYS A 390 -10.61 -2.67 28.17
N ARG A 391 -10.93 -2.70 29.46
CA ARG A 391 -10.74 -3.86 30.32
C ARG A 391 -12.07 -4.16 31.03
N ASN A 392 -12.54 -5.39 30.97
CA ASN A 392 -13.86 -5.79 31.48
C ASN A 392 -15.01 -4.88 30.96
N GLY A 393 -15.00 -4.56 29.66
CA GLY A 393 -16.01 -3.72 29.00
C GLY A 393 -15.90 -2.21 29.27
N LYS A 394 -15.09 -1.77 30.23
CA LYS A 394 -14.92 -0.35 30.62
C LYS A 394 -13.63 0.21 30.06
N VAL A 395 -13.68 1.44 29.54
CA VAL A 395 -12.49 2.16 29.05
C VAL A 395 -11.52 2.38 30.21
N THR A 396 -10.23 2.05 30.00
CA THR A 396 -9.16 2.15 31.02
C THR A 396 -8.06 3.12 30.57
N HIS A 397 -7.21 3.52 31.52
CA HIS A 397 -5.95 4.19 31.24
C HIS A 397 -4.92 3.21 30.67
N ARG A 398 -3.87 3.75 30.04
CA ARG A 398 -2.75 2.98 29.46
C ARG A 398 -1.58 3.00 30.45
N ASN A 399 -1.35 1.87 31.13
CA ASN A 399 -0.31 1.73 32.15
C ASN A 399 1.09 1.98 31.57
N GLU A 400 1.33 1.52 30.36
CA GLU A 400 2.61 1.62 29.65
C GLU A 400 3.04 3.06 29.35
N LEU A 401 2.09 4.02 29.41
CA LEU A 401 2.36 5.43 29.14
C LEU A 401 2.45 6.30 30.42
N LEU A 402 2.25 5.74 31.60
CA LEU A 402 2.23 6.53 32.84
C LEU A 402 3.59 7.18 33.17
N GLN A 403 4.68 6.58 32.73
CA GLN A 403 6.04 7.10 32.94
C GLN A 403 6.45 8.15 31.89
N GLU A 404 5.73 8.22 30.76
CA GLU A 404 6.01 9.17 29.70
C GLU A 404 5.57 10.59 30.10
N ASP A 405 6.17 11.63 29.50
CA ASP A 405 5.70 13.00 29.67
C ASP A 405 4.33 13.24 29.00
N ASP A 406 3.62 14.29 29.41
CA ASP A 406 2.26 14.58 28.93
C ASP A 406 2.22 14.85 27.43
N PHE A 407 3.29 15.45 26.86
CA PHE A 407 3.42 15.70 25.44
C PHE A 407 3.49 14.39 24.66
N SER A 408 4.35 13.46 25.07
CA SER A 408 4.51 12.14 24.46
C SER A 408 3.22 11.31 24.54
N ILE A 409 2.52 11.36 25.68
CA ILE A 409 1.22 10.69 25.85
C ILE A 409 0.21 11.21 24.83
N VAL A 410 0.01 12.52 24.74
CA VAL A 410 -0.95 13.13 23.81
C VAL A 410 -0.55 12.85 22.35
N GLN A 411 0.74 12.97 22.04
CA GLN A 411 1.27 12.69 20.70
C GLN A 411 1.03 11.25 20.27
N GLN A 412 1.25 10.28 21.15
CA GLN A 412 1.03 8.86 20.88
C GLN A 412 -0.44 8.55 20.54
N PHE A 413 -1.38 9.04 21.36
CA PHE A 413 -2.81 8.87 21.08
C PHE A 413 -3.22 9.50 19.76
N GLN A 414 -2.75 10.72 19.49
CA GLN A 414 -3.05 11.43 18.25
C GLN A 414 -2.47 10.71 17.03
N ALA A 415 -1.24 10.20 17.11
CA ALA A 415 -0.59 9.49 16.03
C ALA A 415 -1.34 8.21 15.69
N GLU A 416 -1.78 7.41 16.69
CA GLU A 416 -2.55 6.20 16.47
C GLU A 416 -3.91 6.50 15.82
N TYR A 417 -4.63 7.51 16.30
CA TYR A 417 -5.92 7.89 15.75
C TYR A 417 -5.80 8.45 14.33
N ARG A 418 -4.84 9.35 14.11
CA ARG A 418 -4.55 9.95 12.80
C ARG A 418 -4.19 8.89 11.78
N GLY A 419 -3.33 7.93 12.14
CA GLY A 419 -2.91 6.85 11.24
C GLY A 419 -4.10 6.02 10.73
N LEU A 420 -5.05 5.70 11.61
CA LEU A 420 -6.26 4.97 11.21
C LEU A 420 -7.14 5.79 10.26
N ILE A 421 -7.38 7.07 10.57
CA ILE A 421 -8.21 7.94 9.72
C ILE A 421 -7.55 8.17 8.37
N GLN A 422 -6.24 8.41 8.33
CA GLN A 422 -5.51 8.57 7.08
C GLN A 422 -5.57 7.31 6.22
N TYR A 423 -5.43 6.13 6.82
CA TYR A 423 -5.56 4.86 6.10
C TYR A 423 -6.96 4.70 5.49
N TYR A 424 -8.03 5.01 6.25
CA TYR A 424 -9.42 4.86 5.82
C TYR A 424 -10.06 6.13 5.23
N ILE A 425 -9.26 7.12 4.82
CA ILE A 425 -9.76 8.43 4.38
C ILE A 425 -10.70 8.37 3.16
N LEU A 426 -10.61 7.29 2.36
CA LEU A 426 -11.45 7.04 1.19
C LEU A 426 -12.81 6.40 1.55
N ALA A 427 -13.02 5.97 2.79
CA ALA A 427 -14.22 5.27 3.21
C ALA A 427 -15.41 6.22 3.40
N GLN A 428 -16.58 5.85 2.89
CA GLN A 428 -17.79 6.65 3.00
C GLN A 428 -18.34 6.72 4.45
N ASN A 429 -18.11 5.67 5.25
CA ASN A 429 -18.51 5.60 6.66
C ASN A 429 -17.40 6.07 7.62
N LEU A 430 -16.53 6.98 7.18
CA LEU A 430 -15.43 7.50 8.01
C LEU A 430 -15.93 8.11 9.34
N SER A 431 -17.15 8.65 9.36
CA SER A 431 -17.81 9.16 10.57
C SER A 431 -17.93 8.15 11.71
N TRP A 432 -17.89 6.84 11.42
CA TRP A 432 -17.92 5.80 12.45
C TRP A 432 -16.72 5.85 13.39
N PHE A 433 -15.61 6.45 12.98
CA PHE A 433 -14.46 6.70 13.85
C PHE A 433 -14.74 7.68 14.99
N SER A 434 -15.90 8.37 15.00
CA SER A 434 -16.31 9.18 16.14
C SER A 434 -16.46 8.37 17.43
N THR A 435 -16.93 7.11 17.32
CA THR A 435 -17.00 6.19 18.46
C THR A 435 -15.60 5.88 19.01
N LEU A 436 -14.63 5.61 18.14
CA LEU A 436 -13.24 5.39 18.54
C LEU A 436 -12.62 6.65 19.14
N TYR A 437 -12.92 7.82 18.59
CA TYR A 437 -12.48 9.12 19.13
C TYR A 437 -12.88 9.27 20.60
N TRP A 438 -14.16 9.04 20.92
CA TRP A 438 -14.67 9.10 22.29
C TRP A 438 -13.99 8.10 23.24
N VAL A 439 -13.80 6.87 22.79
CA VAL A 439 -13.11 5.82 23.57
C VAL A 439 -11.66 6.22 23.84
N MET A 440 -10.94 6.70 22.83
CA MET A 440 -9.55 7.11 22.95
C MET A 440 -9.40 8.40 23.78
N GLU A 441 -10.28 9.41 23.63
CA GLU A 441 -10.28 10.60 24.47
C GLU A 441 -10.50 10.25 25.96
N THR A 442 -11.44 9.33 26.22
CA THR A 442 -11.71 8.85 27.58
C THR A 442 -10.49 8.16 28.17
N SER A 443 -9.83 7.28 27.39
CA SER A 443 -8.61 6.59 27.82
C SER A 443 -7.46 7.55 28.05
N LEU A 444 -7.25 8.54 27.16
CA LEU A 444 -6.24 9.60 27.29
C LEU A 444 -6.45 10.39 28.59
N LEU A 445 -7.67 10.86 28.84
CA LEU A 445 -7.98 11.62 30.05
C LEU A 445 -7.82 10.77 31.33
N LYS A 446 -8.15 9.48 31.28
CA LYS A 446 -7.89 8.55 32.39
C LYS A 446 -6.39 8.32 32.63
N THR A 447 -5.59 8.23 31.55
CA THR A 447 -4.13 8.10 31.65
C THR A 447 -3.51 9.33 32.31
N LEU A 448 -3.86 10.52 31.86
CA LEU A 448 -3.39 11.78 32.44
C LEU A 448 -3.90 11.95 33.90
N ALA A 449 -5.15 11.59 34.18
CA ALA A 449 -5.72 11.65 35.52
C ALA A 449 -5.01 10.70 36.51
N CYS A 450 -4.71 9.49 36.07
CA CYS A 450 -3.96 8.51 36.87
C CYS A 450 -2.54 9.01 37.15
N LYS A 451 -1.82 9.47 36.13
CA LYS A 451 -0.46 10.02 36.26
C LYS A 451 -0.40 11.19 37.25
N HIS A 452 -1.32 12.12 37.15
CA HIS A 452 -1.35 13.32 38.00
C HIS A 452 -2.19 13.17 39.29
N ARG A 453 -2.58 11.96 39.66
CA ARG A 453 -3.45 11.68 40.83
C ARG A 453 -4.63 12.65 40.93
N SER A 454 -5.35 12.84 39.82
CA SER A 454 -6.36 13.86 39.61
C SER A 454 -7.63 13.26 38.95
N SER A 455 -8.64 14.06 38.68
CA SER A 455 -9.83 13.63 37.95
C SER A 455 -9.74 13.95 36.47
N MET A 456 -10.42 13.16 35.62
CA MET A 456 -10.55 13.41 34.17
C MET A 456 -11.08 14.84 33.89
N LYS A 457 -12.05 15.31 34.70
CA LYS A 457 -12.65 16.64 34.56
C LYS A 457 -11.62 17.76 34.75
N LYS A 458 -10.73 17.63 35.74
CA LYS A 458 -9.64 18.56 35.98
C LYS A 458 -8.62 18.55 34.85
N GLN A 459 -8.22 17.37 34.35
CA GLN A 459 -7.28 17.25 33.24
C GLN A 459 -7.88 17.80 31.93
N LYS A 460 -9.16 17.51 31.65
CA LYS A 460 -9.84 18.09 30.49
C LYS A 460 -9.86 19.63 30.53
N LYS A 461 -10.15 20.23 31.71
CA LYS A 461 -10.13 21.67 31.90
C LYS A 461 -8.73 22.27 31.71
N LYS A 462 -7.68 21.56 32.19
CA LYS A 462 -6.27 22.01 32.10
C LYS A 462 -5.78 22.12 30.66
N TYR A 463 -6.12 21.14 29.80
CA TYR A 463 -5.57 21.01 28.45
C TYR A 463 -6.53 21.45 27.33
N ARG A 464 -7.77 21.82 27.66
CA ARG A 464 -8.77 22.22 26.66
C ARG A 464 -8.40 23.54 26.01
N THR A 465 -8.40 23.52 24.67
CA THR A 465 -8.24 24.72 23.82
C THR A 465 -8.99 24.51 22.52
N THR A 466 -8.86 25.42 21.56
CA THR A 466 -9.38 25.28 20.20
C THR A 466 -8.23 25.14 19.21
N THR A 467 -8.48 24.44 18.12
CA THR A 467 -7.56 24.33 16.98
C THR A 467 -8.34 24.41 15.68
N THR A 468 -7.68 24.89 14.64
CA THR A 468 -8.26 24.88 13.30
C THR A 468 -8.20 23.46 12.74
N SER A 469 -9.36 22.87 12.42
CA SER A 469 -9.44 21.54 11.81
C SER A 469 -8.89 21.53 10.38
N THR A 470 -8.63 20.36 9.84
CA THR A 470 -8.21 20.19 8.43
C THR A 470 -9.25 20.73 7.42
N SER A 471 -10.46 21.02 7.86
CA SER A 471 -11.54 21.65 7.07
C SER A 471 -11.65 23.17 7.28
N GLY A 472 -10.74 23.81 8.02
CA GLY A 472 -10.72 25.24 8.28
C GLY A 472 -11.68 25.71 9.38
N LYS A 473 -12.38 24.80 10.08
CA LYS A 473 -13.28 25.14 11.18
C LYS A 473 -12.55 25.05 12.52
N GLU A 474 -12.83 25.98 13.43
CA GLU A 474 -12.37 25.87 14.81
C GLU A 474 -13.11 24.73 15.53
N VAL A 475 -12.34 23.87 16.16
CA VAL A 475 -12.85 22.71 16.91
C VAL A 475 -12.15 22.61 18.26
N PRO A 476 -12.85 22.18 19.31
CA PRO A 476 -12.23 21.96 20.61
C PRO A 476 -11.22 20.79 20.53
N CYS A 477 -10.10 20.95 21.21
CA CYS A 477 -9.04 19.95 21.31
C CYS A 477 -8.43 19.93 22.71
N LEU A 478 -7.55 18.96 22.96
CA LEU A 478 -6.67 18.94 24.13
C LEU A 478 -5.25 19.21 23.64
N GLN A 479 -4.56 20.15 24.26
CA GLN A 479 -3.22 20.54 23.82
C GLN A 479 -2.25 20.61 24.99
N VAL A 480 -1.09 20.04 24.80
CA VAL A 480 0.05 20.14 25.71
C VAL A 480 1.14 20.95 25.02
N VAL A 481 1.60 22.01 25.67
CA VAL A 481 2.66 22.89 25.17
C VAL A 481 3.86 22.77 26.10
N VAL A 482 5.02 22.42 25.55
CA VAL A 482 6.29 22.34 26.26
C VAL A 482 7.17 23.50 25.77
N PRO A 483 7.41 24.55 26.60
CA PRO A 483 8.29 25.64 26.22
C PRO A 483 9.73 25.13 26.08
N ARG A 484 10.48 25.69 25.13
CA ARG A 484 11.90 25.40 24.94
C ARG A 484 12.70 26.70 24.84
N PRO A 485 13.80 26.84 25.60
CA PRO A 485 14.67 28.01 25.47
C PRO A 485 15.19 28.15 24.04
N SER A 486 15.09 29.31 23.44
CA SER A 486 15.61 29.68 22.11
C SER A 486 15.07 28.86 20.94
N LYS A 487 14.00 28.04 21.12
CA LYS A 487 13.35 27.25 20.08
C LYS A 487 11.84 27.36 20.17
N LYS A 488 11.14 27.10 19.05
CA LYS A 488 9.67 27.01 19.05
C LYS A 488 9.21 25.97 20.08
N PRO A 489 8.13 26.21 20.83
CA PRO A 489 7.60 25.25 21.79
C PRO A 489 7.18 23.96 21.10
N LEU A 490 7.30 22.84 21.80
CA LEU A 490 6.70 21.59 21.34
C LEU A 490 5.21 21.61 21.65
N VAL A 491 4.39 21.26 20.68
CA VAL A 491 2.93 21.26 20.80
C VAL A 491 2.40 19.90 20.41
N ALA A 492 1.75 19.21 21.35
CA ALA A 492 1.00 17.98 21.07
C ALA A 492 -0.49 18.26 21.20
N THR A 493 -1.28 17.89 20.19
CA THR A 493 -2.71 18.17 20.13
C THR A 493 -3.50 16.89 19.91
N TRP A 494 -4.49 16.63 20.75
CA TRP A 494 -5.50 15.58 20.56
C TRP A 494 -6.78 16.20 19.99
N GLY A 495 -7.22 15.75 18.83
CA GLY A 495 -8.40 16.26 18.12
C GLY A 495 -8.05 17.01 16.83
N GLY A 496 -8.99 17.77 16.30
CA GLY A 496 -8.79 18.58 15.08
C GLY A 496 -8.79 17.81 13.78
N ILE A 497 -9.03 16.48 13.78
CA ILE A 497 -9.07 15.65 12.57
C ILE A 497 -10.51 15.59 12.05
N SER A 498 -10.68 15.99 10.78
CA SER A 498 -11.97 15.90 10.10
C SER A 498 -12.29 14.45 9.70
N LEU A 499 -13.53 14.01 9.97
CA LEU A 499 -14.05 12.69 9.58
C LEU A 499 -14.82 12.74 8.24
N VAL A 500 -14.55 13.73 7.41
CA VAL A 500 -15.10 13.84 6.06
C VAL A 500 -14.21 13.03 5.11
N HIS A 501 -14.81 12.07 4.42
CA HIS A 501 -14.09 11.24 3.45
C HIS A 501 -13.57 12.08 2.27
N LYS A 502 -12.43 11.70 1.71
CA LYS A 502 -11.85 12.33 0.52
C LYS A 502 -11.95 11.35 -0.64
N ARG A 503 -12.33 11.86 -1.82
CA ARG A 503 -12.34 11.05 -3.05
C ARG A 503 -10.94 10.85 -3.63
N LYS A 504 -10.05 11.82 -3.41
CA LYS A 504 -8.65 11.75 -3.81
C LYS A 504 -7.82 11.94 -2.57
N ALA A 505 -6.94 11.00 -2.28
CA ALA A 505 -5.95 11.13 -1.23
C ALA A 505 -4.56 11.22 -1.87
N ILE A 506 -3.71 12.08 -1.31
CA ILE A 506 -2.30 12.14 -1.68
C ILE A 506 -1.60 11.16 -0.76
N ILE A 507 -0.82 10.24 -1.35
CA ILE A 507 0.02 9.33 -0.60
C ILE A 507 1.37 10.01 -0.43
N GLU A 508 1.70 10.32 0.81
CA GLU A 508 3.04 10.76 1.20
C GLU A 508 3.79 9.54 1.75
N ASP A 509 4.62 8.93 0.91
CA ASP A 509 5.49 7.79 1.30
C ASP A 509 6.75 8.26 2.07
N LYS A 510 6.77 9.49 2.54
CA LYS A 510 7.92 10.02 3.26
C LYS A 510 7.90 9.58 4.72
N PRO A 511 8.86 8.77 5.16
CA PRO A 511 8.98 8.42 6.57
C PRO A 511 9.37 9.68 7.37
N TYR A 512 8.50 10.11 8.28
CA TYR A 512 8.85 11.13 9.27
C TYR A 512 9.81 10.53 10.30
N LYS A 513 11.10 10.70 10.10
CA LYS A 513 12.10 10.31 11.10
C LYS A 513 13.10 11.44 11.32
N VAL A 514 13.24 11.82 12.58
CA VAL A 514 14.31 12.71 13.03
C VAL A 514 15.49 11.84 13.43
N TYR A 515 16.63 12.03 12.78
CA TYR A 515 17.87 11.31 13.12
C TYR A 515 18.79 12.23 13.88
N GLY A 516 19.20 11.80 15.08
CA GLY A 516 20.02 12.59 16.00
C GLY A 516 21.52 12.64 15.69
N GLY A 517 22.01 11.87 14.72
CA GLY A 517 23.45 11.80 14.41
C GLY A 517 23.73 11.56 12.92
N ARG A 518 24.93 11.93 12.49
CA ARG A 518 25.44 11.65 11.14
C ARG A 518 26.56 10.63 11.24
N THR A 519 26.49 9.56 10.44
CA THR A 519 27.62 8.63 10.29
C THR A 519 28.74 9.29 9.50
N GLU A 520 29.92 8.75 9.63
CA GLU A 520 31.12 9.19 8.88
C GLU A 520 30.87 9.18 7.38
N LEU A 521 30.25 8.11 6.86
CA LEU A 521 29.92 8.00 5.44
C LEU A 521 28.94 9.10 4.97
N VAL A 522 27.96 9.50 5.77
CA VAL A 522 27.06 10.61 5.45
C VAL A 522 27.82 11.93 5.45
N LYS A 523 28.78 12.13 6.35
CA LYS A 523 29.65 13.31 6.34
C LYS A 523 30.47 13.37 5.06
N ASP A 524 31.04 12.26 4.63
CA ASP A 524 31.82 12.18 3.40
C ASP A 524 30.99 12.45 2.14
N CYS A 525 29.74 11.96 2.09
CA CYS A 525 28.79 12.30 1.02
C CYS A 525 28.51 13.81 0.92
N TRP A 526 28.61 14.57 2.03
CA TRP A 526 28.43 16.02 2.02
C TRP A 526 29.66 16.79 1.51
N GLN A 527 30.82 16.17 1.53
CA GLN A 527 32.09 16.78 1.05
C GLN A 527 32.31 16.56 -0.46
N ILE A 528 31.51 15.71 -1.12
CA ILE A 528 31.59 15.48 -2.56
C ILE A 528 31.13 16.73 -3.33
N PRO A 529 31.91 17.25 -4.31
CA PRO A 529 31.58 18.46 -5.06
C PRO A 529 30.23 18.38 -5.80
N VAL A 530 29.64 19.54 -6.00
CA VAL A 530 28.23 19.87 -6.30
C VAL A 530 27.56 19.21 -7.52
N ASN A 531 28.14 18.23 -8.18
CA ASN A 531 27.47 17.57 -9.32
C ASN A 531 26.42 16.51 -8.91
N CYS A 532 26.22 16.27 -7.63
CA CYS A 532 25.10 15.47 -7.07
C CYS A 532 24.01 16.39 -6.48
N VAL A 533 23.39 17.21 -7.31
CA VAL A 533 22.38 18.20 -6.89
C VAL A 533 21.16 17.56 -6.25
N GLU A 534 20.81 16.32 -6.62
CA GLU A 534 19.66 15.61 -6.06
C GLU A 534 19.96 14.94 -4.72
N ALA A 535 21.14 14.35 -4.53
CA ALA A 535 21.54 13.83 -3.21
C ALA A 535 21.63 14.97 -2.18
N LYS A 536 22.10 16.15 -2.58
CA LYS A 536 22.03 17.37 -1.76
C LYS A 536 20.62 17.90 -1.58
N LYS A 537 19.70 17.73 -2.54
CA LYS A 537 18.28 18.05 -2.35
C LYS A 537 17.63 17.11 -1.33
N ILE A 538 17.83 15.82 -1.45
CA ILE A 538 17.32 14.83 -0.49
C ILE A 538 17.87 15.11 0.92
N LEU A 539 19.15 15.40 1.04
CA LEU A 539 19.81 15.75 2.31
C LEU A 539 19.43 17.17 2.80
N LYS A 540 19.24 18.17 1.91
CA LYS A 540 18.73 19.49 2.28
C LYS A 540 17.29 19.46 2.75
N TYR A 541 16.41 18.63 2.14
CA TYR A 541 15.03 18.49 2.60
C TYR A 541 14.94 17.87 4.00
N THR A 542 15.84 16.95 4.35
CA THR A 542 15.95 16.44 5.73
C THR A 542 16.49 17.48 6.72
N THR A 543 17.33 18.41 6.27
CA THR A 543 17.88 19.47 7.14
C THR A 543 16.98 20.71 7.22
N PHE A 544 16.24 21.04 6.15
CA PHE A 544 15.29 22.15 6.13
C PHE A 544 14.01 21.84 6.92
N ALA A 545 13.58 20.57 6.97
CA ALA A 545 12.50 20.16 7.87
C ALA A 545 12.87 20.31 9.35
N ASN A 546 14.16 20.25 9.71
CA ASN A 546 14.67 20.47 11.06
C ASN A 546 14.87 21.97 11.42
N LEU A 547 14.80 22.88 10.44
CA LEU A 547 14.90 24.35 10.66
C LEU A 547 13.53 25.06 10.66
N LEU A 548 12.47 24.35 10.27
CA LEU A 548 11.09 24.86 10.24
C LEU A 548 10.13 24.15 11.23
N MET A 549 10.66 23.26 12.09
CA MET A 549 9.93 22.72 13.24
C MET A 549 10.44 23.27 14.55
#